data_cdd758b8a458a38ff452d3b0c2956e4a
#
_entry.id   cdd758b8a458a38ff452d3b0c2956e4a
#
_cell.length_a   1.000
_cell.length_b   1.000
_cell.length_c   1.000
_cell.angle_alpha   90.00
_cell.angle_beta   90.00
_cell.angle_gamma   90.00
#
_symmetry.space_group_name_H-M   'P 1'
#
loop_
_entity.id
_entity.type
_entity.pdbx_description
1 polymer ?
#
loop_
_entity_poly.entity_id
_entity_poly.type
_entity_poly.pdbx_seq_one_letter_code
_entity_poly.pdbx_strand_id
1 'polypeptide(L)' 'RVVMKKSIRLSGLDCANCAAKMEEAVRGIEGVEAVSVNFLTQKMVLEAEDSRFDAVLETAKKRIGRIDPDVEVGV' A
#
# COMPACT_ATOMS: atom_id res chain seq x y z
N ARG A 1 5.16 -2.74 -21.55
CA ARG A 1 4.62 -2.83 -20.19
C ARG A 1 4.64 -1.45 -19.54
N VAL A 2 3.47 -1.01 -19.08
CA VAL A 2 3.30 0.28 -18.43
C VAL A 2 3.12 0.08 -16.94
N VAL A 3 3.95 0.74 -16.14
CA VAL A 3 3.87 0.71 -14.69
C VAL A 3 3.30 2.04 -14.21
N MET A 4 2.29 1.96 -13.37
CA MET A 4 1.66 3.12 -12.77
C MET A 4 2.17 3.29 -11.36
N LYS A 5 2.56 4.52 -11.02
CA LYS A 5 3.03 4.88 -9.69
C LYS A 5 2.03 5.83 -9.07
N LYS A 6 1.59 5.52 -7.86
CA LYS A 6 0.62 6.35 -7.17
C LYS A 6 0.96 6.48 -5.69
N SER A 7 0.76 7.69 -5.17
CA SER A 7 0.93 7.96 -3.74
C SER A 7 -0.45 7.84 -3.07
N ILE A 8 -0.52 6.99 -2.06
CA ILE A 8 -1.77 6.69 -1.37
C ILE A 8 -1.63 7.08 0.09
N ARG A 9 -2.59 7.84 0.59
CA ARG A 9 -2.57 8.28 1.97
C ARG A 9 -3.08 7.19 2.90
N LEU A 10 -2.33 6.94 3.98
CA LEU A 10 -2.72 5.99 5.02
C LEU A 10 -3.01 6.76 6.30
N SER A 11 -4.26 7.19 6.45
CA SER A 11 -4.65 7.99 7.60
C SER A 11 -4.67 7.15 8.87
N GLY A 12 -4.06 7.65 9.93
CA GLY A 12 -4.00 6.95 11.21
C GLY A 12 -2.80 6.05 11.38
N LEU A 13 -1.91 6.00 10.39
CA LEU A 13 -0.68 5.21 10.47
C LEU A 13 0.37 5.99 11.25
N ASP A 14 0.65 5.55 12.48
CA ASP A 14 1.63 6.20 13.34
C ASP A 14 2.64 5.23 13.94
N CYS A 15 2.66 4.00 13.50
CA CYS A 15 3.49 2.94 14.01
C CYS A 15 4.47 2.45 12.95
N ALA A 16 5.77 2.53 13.24
CA ALA A 16 6.81 2.09 12.31
C ALA A 16 6.73 0.59 12.01
N ASN A 17 6.43 -0.22 13.03
CA ASN A 17 6.28 -1.66 12.84
C ASN A 17 5.09 -2.00 11.95
N CYS A 18 3.99 -1.27 12.12
CA CYS A 18 2.81 -1.46 11.28
C CYS A 18 3.13 -1.10 9.83
N ALA A 19 3.84 0.00 9.62
CA ALA A 19 4.25 0.42 8.28
C ALA A 19 5.11 -0.64 7.60
N ALA A 20 6.06 -1.22 8.33
CA ALA A 20 6.92 -2.27 7.80
C ALA A 20 6.11 -3.51 7.42
N LYS A 21 5.17 -3.91 8.26
CA LYS A 21 4.30 -5.06 7.98
C LYS A 21 3.42 -4.81 6.76
N MET A 22 2.88 -3.61 6.64
CA MET A 22 2.07 -3.24 5.50
C MET A 22 2.88 -3.26 4.21
N GLU A 23 4.09 -2.73 4.25
CA GLU A 23 4.98 -2.75 3.09
C GLU A 23 5.26 -4.17 2.64
N GLU A 24 5.61 -5.06 3.57
CA GLU A 24 5.87 -6.46 3.23
C GLU A 24 4.62 -7.17 2.69
N ALA A 25 3.48 -6.93 3.30
CA ALA A 25 2.23 -7.55 2.87
C ALA A 25 1.85 -7.11 1.45
N VAL A 26 2.00 -5.82 1.15
CA VAL A 26 1.68 -5.29 -0.17
C VAL A 26 2.71 -5.74 -1.20
N ARG A 27 3.98 -5.79 -0.80
CA ARG A 27 5.05 -6.25 -1.70
C ARG A 27 4.83 -7.69 -2.18
N GLY A 28 4.21 -8.51 -1.36
CA GLY A 28 3.92 -9.90 -1.70
C GLY A 28 2.75 -10.08 -2.65
N ILE A 29 2.03 -9.02 -2.99
CA ILE A 29 0.90 -9.10 -3.91
C ILE A 29 1.42 -9.26 -5.34
N GLU A 30 0.86 -10.21 -6.07
CA GLU A 30 1.20 -10.40 -7.47
C GLU A 30 0.81 -9.18 -8.29
N GLY A 31 1.72 -8.68 -9.09
CA GLY A 31 1.53 -7.48 -9.90
C GLY A 31 2.17 -6.23 -9.31
N VAL A 32 2.62 -6.27 -8.05
CA VAL A 32 3.31 -5.14 -7.43
C VAL A 32 4.76 -5.12 -7.91
N GLU A 33 5.17 -4.00 -8.49
CA GLU A 33 6.56 -3.78 -8.92
C GLU A 33 7.39 -3.24 -7.77
N ALA A 34 6.85 -2.29 -7.03
CA ALA A 34 7.53 -1.72 -5.88
C ALA A 34 6.51 -1.08 -4.95
N VAL A 35 6.85 -1.02 -3.67
CA VAL A 35 6.02 -0.36 -2.68
C VAL A 35 6.91 0.22 -1.59
N SER A 36 6.55 1.38 -1.11
CA SER A 36 7.24 2.04 -0.02
C SER A 36 6.22 2.70 0.89
N VAL A 37 6.31 2.43 2.18
CA VAL A 37 5.41 3.01 3.17
C VAL A 37 6.21 3.92 4.09
N ASN A 38 5.76 5.15 4.22
CA ASN A 38 6.38 6.13 5.12
C ASN A 38 5.38 6.52 6.20
N PHE A 39 5.64 6.09 7.44
CA PHE A 39 4.72 6.36 8.54
C PHE A 39 4.79 7.82 9.03
N LEU A 40 5.88 8.51 8.77
CA LEU A 40 6.03 9.92 9.16
C LEU A 40 5.10 10.83 8.33
N THR A 41 5.00 10.55 7.05
CA THR A 41 4.11 11.29 6.15
C THR A 41 2.76 10.61 5.99
N GLN A 42 2.60 9.40 6.53
CA GLN A 42 1.39 8.59 6.41
C GLN A 42 1.00 8.36 4.95
N LYS A 43 2.01 8.03 4.13
CA LYS A 43 1.80 7.81 2.70
C LYS A 43 2.44 6.50 2.26
N MET A 44 1.82 5.88 1.29
CA MET A 44 2.34 4.69 0.63
C MET A 44 2.51 5.00 -0.85
N VAL A 45 3.71 4.74 -1.38
CA VAL A 45 3.95 4.84 -2.82
C VAL A 45 3.87 3.44 -3.38
N LEU A 46 2.95 3.22 -4.30
CA LEU A 46 2.71 1.91 -4.90
C LEU A 46 2.97 1.98 -6.40
N GLU A 47 3.82 1.07 -6.88
CA GLU A 47 4.08 0.90 -8.30
C GLU A 47 3.61 -0.48 -8.71
N ALA A 48 2.75 -0.53 -9.69
CA ALA A 48 2.21 -1.77 -10.22
C ALA A 48 1.87 -1.61 -11.69
N GLU A 49 1.73 -2.73 -12.37
CA GLU A 49 1.33 -2.72 -13.77
C GLU A 49 -0.01 -2.01 -13.94
N ASP A 50 -0.09 -1.09 -14.89
CA ASP A 50 -1.26 -0.24 -15.11
C ASP A 50 -2.55 -1.05 -15.27
N SER A 51 -2.50 -2.11 -16.06
CA SER A 51 -3.68 -2.95 -16.31
C SER A 51 -4.18 -3.70 -15.08
N ARG A 52 -3.33 -3.86 -14.06
CA ARG A 52 -3.65 -4.57 -12.83
C ARG A 52 -3.71 -3.67 -11.61
N PHE A 53 -3.46 -2.40 -11.79
CA PHE A 53 -3.33 -1.48 -10.67
C PHE A 53 -4.56 -1.48 -9.76
N ASP A 54 -5.76 -1.44 -10.33
CA ASP A 54 -6.98 -1.43 -9.54
C ASP A 54 -7.14 -2.70 -8.71
N ALA A 55 -6.85 -3.85 -9.29
CA ALA A 55 -6.92 -5.12 -8.57
C ALA A 55 -5.87 -5.19 -7.47
N VAL A 56 -4.65 -4.74 -7.74
CA VAL A 56 -3.57 -4.69 -6.76
C VAL A 56 -3.94 -3.77 -5.61
N LEU A 57 -4.50 -2.60 -5.93
CA LEU A 57 -4.91 -1.63 -4.93
C LEU A 57 -5.99 -2.18 -4.00
N GLU A 58 -6.99 -2.86 -4.55
CA GLU A 58 -8.04 -3.49 -3.74
C GLU A 58 -7.47 -4.55 -2.79
N THR A 59 -6.56 -5.38 -3.29
CA THR A 59 -5.91 -6.39 -2.46
C THR A 59 -5.05 -5.73 -1.38
N ALA A 60 -4.33 -4.66 -1.73
CA ALA A 60 -3.51 -3.91 -0.78
C ALA A 60 -4.36 -3.34 0.35
N LYS A 61 -5.51 -2.76 0.03
CA LYS A 61 -6.44 -2.23 1.04
C LYS A 61 -6.87 -3.31 2.02
N LYS A 62 -7.21 -4.48 1.53
CA LYS A 62 -7.64 -5.59 2.36
C LYS A 62 -6.53 -6.04 3.30
N ARG A 63 -5.32 -6.16 2.80
CA ARG A 63 -4.17 -6.57 3.60
C ARG A 63 -3.82 -5.53 4.66
N ILE A 64 -3.86 -4.26 4.31
CA ILE A 64 -3.63 -3.17 5.26
C ILE A 64 -4.67 -3.18 6.37
N GLY A 65 -5.93 -3.37 6.02
CA GLY A 65 -7.02 -3.44 6.99
C GLY A 65 -6.91 -4.60 7.96
N ARG A 66 -6.27 -5.69 7.55
CA ARG A 66 -6.03 -6.85 8.44
C ARG A 66 -4.91 -6.57 9.44
N ILE A 67 -3.91 -5.80 9.02
CA ILE A 67 -2.78 -5.45 9.88
C ILE A 67 -3.20 -4.41 10.91
N ASP A 68 -3.91 -3.38 10.45
CA ASP A 68 -4.38 -2.30 11.30
C ASP A 68 -5.73 -1.79 10.79
N PRO A 69 -6.84 -2.24 11.39
CA PRO A 69 -8.17 -1.85 10.93
C PRO A 69 -8.49 -0.37 11.18
N ASP A 70 -7.70 0.32 12.00
CA ASP A 70 -7.90 1.74 12.26
C ASP A 70 -7.29 2.65 11.20
N VAL A 71 -6.44 2.09 10.33
CA VAL A 71 -5.83 2.84 9.24
C VAL A 71 -6.80 2.93 8.06
N GLU A 72 -7.02 4.14 7.58
CA GLU A 72 -7.84 4.38 6.40
C GLU A 72 -6.95 4.59 5.18
N VAL A 73 -7.30 3.90 4.09
CA VAL A 73 -6.59 4.02 2.83
C VAL A 73 -7.30 5.06 1.98
N GLY A 74 -6.66 6.22 1.82
CA GLY A 74 -7.18 7.33 1.03
C GLY A 74 -6.73 7.25 -0.42
N VAL A 75 -7.60 6.82 -1.26
CA VAL A 75 -7.31 6.67 -2.69
C VAL A 75 -7.95 7.77 -3.49
#